data_a38533de02b40b814a54b39007693830
#
_entry.id   a38533de02b40b814a54b39007693830
#
_cell.length_a   1.000
_cell.length_b   1.000
_cell.length_c   1.000
_cell.angle_alpha   90.00
_cell.angle_beta   90.00
_cell.angle_gamma   90.00
#
_symmetry.space_group_name_H-M   'P 1'
#
loop_
_entity.id
_entity.type
_entity.pdbx_description
1 polymer ?
#
loop_
_entity_poly.entity_id
_entity_poly.type
_entity_poly.pdbx_seq_one_letter_code
_entity_poly.pdbx_strand_id
1 'polypeptide(L)'
;MELHDTDTKQTVALLAGVDLGEPDTEESLDELRELAHTAGAEVAGVICQKRPAVDPATCVGSGFLGDMADFCRDNDVDLIIFDRELSPIQMRNIEQATDVRTIDRTMLILDIFAGRARSNAGKLQVELAQLKYMLPRLTGKGIAMSRLGGGIGTRGPGETKLETDRRHIHRRIDTLKDKLTEVARQRSRQRERRKRDGVVTVAIVGYTNAGKSTLLNALTDAGVLSEDMLFATLDPTARALELPSGSSVMLVDTVGFIRRLPHHLIEAFKSTLEEAVQADIILNVCDCSSPVFRDHLTITNKLLEELGASGKPVITVLNKVDKADADEICGVEGVRISAKNGEGFDSLLEAVENALPVQKARVRLFFPFAEMGQSAMVRENGTVFSEEYTDNGLLMDCLIDTITAQRLKGYLQ
;
A
#
# COMPACT_ATOMS: atom_id res chain seq x y z
N MET A 1 -35.90 -22.62 8.14
CA MET A 1 -34.46 -22.85 8.22
C MET A 1 -33.89 -21.56 8.76
N GLU A 2 -33.83 -21.47 10.09
CA GLU A 2 -33.40 -20.28 10.82
C GLU A 2 -31.88 -20.11 10.60
N LEU A 3 -31.51 -18.96 10.06
CA LEU A 3 -30.14 -18.50 10.03
C LEU A 3 -29.73 -18.24 11.49
N HIS A 4 -28.86 -19.08 12.04
CA HIS A 4 -28.16 -18.77 13.26
C HIS A 4 -27.29 -17.53 12.98
N ASP A 5 -27.71 -16.38 13.50
CA ASP A 5 -26.82 -15.26 13.81
C ASP A 5 -25.76 -15.82 14.79
N THR A 6 -24.62 -16.14 14.28
CA THR A 6 -23.42 -16.30 15.12
C THR A 6 -23.05 -14.89 15.57
N ASP A 7 -23.47 -14.54 16.79
CA ASP A 7 -22.88 -13.46 17.58
C ASP A 7 -21.36 -13.74 17.64
N THR A 8 -20.61 -13.20 16.72
CA THR A 8 -19.15 -13.22 16.76
C THR A 8 -18.74 -12.26 17.87
N LYS A 9 -18.51 -12.81 19.09
CA LYS A 9 -17.94 -12.07 20.21
C LYS A 9 -16.73 -11.30 19.66
N GLN A 10 -16.75 -9.98 19.79
CA GLN A 10 -15.66 -9.14 19.34
C GLN A 10 -14.40 -9.49 20.15
N THR A 11 -13.27 -9.68 19.48
CA THR A 11 -11.99 -10.03 20.13
C THR A 11 -11.50 -8.84 20.93
N VAL A 12 -11.33 -9.02 22.24
CA VAL A 12 -10.79 -8.00 23.15
C VAL A 12 -9.28 -8.07 23.17
N ALA A 13 -8.62 -6.96 22.85
CA ALA A 13 -7.17 -6.90 22.69
C ALA A 13 -6.49 -5.96 23.69
N LEU A 14 -5.33 -6.39 24.21
CA LEU A 14 -4.38 -5.57 24.94
C LEU A 14 -3.22 -5.20 24.01
N LEU A 15 -2.93 -3.91 23.86
CA LEU A 15 -1.78 -3.45 23.10
C LEU A 15 -0.58 -3.26 24.02
N ALA A 16 0.59 -3.80 23.62
CA ALA A 16 1.80 -3.76 24.41
C ALA A 16 2.97 -3.16 23.63
N GLY A 17 3.65 -2.19 24.24
CA GLY A 17 4.83 -1.54 23.68
C GLY A 17 6.04 -1.62 24.60
N VAL A 18 7.23 -1.42 24.01
CA VAL A 18 8.48 -1.20 24.73
C VAL A 18 9.10 0.10 24.20
N ASP A 19 9.19 1.09 25.07
CA ASP A 19 9.87 2.35 24.79
C ASP A 19 11.38 2.19 25.08
N LEU A 20 12.17 2.27 24.01
CA LEU A 20 13.64 2.26 24.09
C LEU A 20 14.24 3.67 24.07
N GLY A 21 13.42 4.70 24.28
CA GLY A 21 13.79 6.11 24.12
C GLY A 21 13.63 6.60 22.67
N GLU A 22 12.85 5.90 21.86
CA GLU A 22 12.49 6.33 20.50
C GLU A 22 11.44 7.46 20.57
N PRO A 23 11.57 8.55 19.80
CA PRO A 23 10.67 9.69 19.87
C PRO A 23 9.26 9.39 19.36
N ASP A 24 9.08 8.31 18.60
CA ASP A 24 7.84 7.94 17.90
C ASP A 24 7.05 6.79 18.56
N THR A 25 7.32 6.50 19.84
CA THR A 25 6.69 5.34 20.53
C THR A 25 5.19 5.54 20.74
N GLU A 26 4.74 6.75 21.09
CA GLU A 26 3.32 7.04 21.28
C GLU A 26 2.55 6.95 19.96
N GLU A 27 3.07 7.58 18.91
CA GLU A 27 2.46 7.52 17.58
C GLU A 27 2.40 6.08 17.03
N SER A 28 3.43 5.26 17.31
CA SER A 28 3.45 3.85 16.90
C SER A 28 2.36 3.04 17.61
N LEU A 29 2.11 3.32 18.89
CA LEU A 29 1.04 2.66 19.65
C LEU A 29 -0.35 3.13 19.21
N ASP A 30 -0.52 4.41 18.87
CA ASP A 30 -1.77 4.92 18.31
C ASP A 30 -2.06 4.28 16.94
N GLU A 31 -1.03 4.16 16.09
CA GLU A 31 -1.17 3.45 14.82
C GLU A 31 -1.48 1.95 15.02
N LEU A 32 -0.90 1.30 16.06
CA LEU A 32 -1.24 -0.08 16.41
C LEU A 32 -2.71 -0.21 16.84
N ARG A 33 -3.25 0.80 17.52
CA ARG A 33 -4.68 0.85 17.89
C ARG A 33 -5.57 0.89 16.65
N GLU A 34 -5.25 1.75 15.68
CA GLU A 34 -5.95 1.82 14.40
C GLU A 34 -5.88 0.49 13.61
N LEU A 35 -4.72 -0.18 13.65
CA LEU A 35 -4.56 -1.52 13.04
C LEU A 35 -5.46 -2.56 13.74
N ALA A 36 -5.50 -2.56 15.08
CA ALA A 36 -6.34 -3.48 15.84
C ALA A 36 -7.83 -3.27 15.50
N HIS A 37 -8.29 -2.01 15.45
CA HIS A 37 -9.65 -1.69 15.01
C HIS A 37 -9.92 -2.12 13.57
N THR A 38 -8.97 -1.94 12.66
CA THR A 38 -9.08 -2.37 11.26
C THR A 38 -9.22 -3.91 11.16
N ALA A 39 -8.60 -4.64 12.07
CA ALA A 39 -8.73 -6.10 12.18
C ALA A 39 -10.02 -6.54 12.89
N GLY A 40 -10.84 -5.60 13.38
CA GLY A 40 -12.10 -5.89 14.08
C GLY A 40 -11.92 -6.20 15.56
N ALA A 41 -10.78 -5.89 16.17
CA ALA A 41 -10.56 -6.05 17.60
C ALA A 41 -10.98 -4.82 18.40
N GLU A 42 -11.51 -5.03 19.60
CA GLU A 42 -11.76 -4.00 20.60
C GLU A 42 -10.55 -3.86 21.51
N VAL A 43 -10.03 -2.63 21.66
CA VAL A 43 -8.82 -2.38 22.47
C VAL A 43 -9.22 -2.07 23.90
N ALA A 44 -8.99 -3.01 24.83
CA ALA A 44 -9.24 -2.87 26.26
C ALA A 44 -8.24 -1.92 26.95
N GLY A 45 -6.99 -1.86 26.45
CA GLY A 45 -5.97 -1.01 27.02
C GLY A 45 -4.70 -0.97 26.19
N VAL A 46 -3.85 0.03 26.49
CA VAL A 46 -2.51 0.17 25.92
C VAL A 46 -1.53 0.29 27.05
N ILE A 47 -0.51 -0.55 27.05
CA ILE A 47 0.53 -0.54 28.05
C ILE A 47 1.90 -0.40 27.39
N CYS A 48 2.78 0.37 27.97
CA CYS A 48 4.13 0.58 27.45
C CYS A 48 5.15 0.57 28.58
N GLN A 49 6.21 -0.21 28.41
CA GLN A 49 7.31 -0.27 29.36
C GLN A 49 8.54 0.45 28.82
N LYS A 50 9.03 1.45 29.56
CA LYS A 50 10.31 2.09 29.25
C LYS A 50 11.48 1.20 29.68
N ARG A 51 12.39 0.90 28.75
CA ARG A 51 13.56 0.06 28.99
C ARG A 51 14.77 0.51 28.17
N PRO A 52 15.99 0.23 28.64
CA PRO A 52 17.19 0.51 27.85
C PRO A 52 17.39 -0.51 26.72
N ALA A 53 16.79 -1.72 26.83
CA ALA A 53 16.87 -2.78 25.81
C ALA A 53 15.71 -3.76 25.95
N VAL A 54 15.35 -4.40 24.84
CA VAL A 54 14.34 -5.46 24.78
C VAL A 54 14.82 -6.70 25.55
N ASP A 55 13.92 -7.28 26.36
CA ASP A 55 14.23 -8.54 27.05
C ASP A 55 14.30 -9.71 26.04
N PRO A 56 15.38 -10.51 26.04
CA PRO A 56 15.53 -11.60 25.09
C PRO A 56 14.50 -12.71 25.24
N ALA A 57 13.96 -12.91 26.45
CA ALA A 57 13.05 -14.00 26.76
C ALA A 57 11.57 -13.63 26.60
N THR A 58 11.19 -12.40 26.92
CA THR A 58 9.79 -11.97 27.07
C THR A 58 9.50 -10.61 26.46
N CYS A 59 10.46 -9.96 25.78
CA CYS A 59 10.36 -8.61 25.26
C CYS A 59 10.27 -7.52 26.36
N VAL A 60 9.49 -7.77 27.39
CA VAL A 60 9.27 -6.91 28.58
C VAL A 60 9.90 -7.53 29.84
N GLY A 61 10.01 -6.76 30.92
CA GLY A 61 10.50 -7.28 32.20
C GLY A 61 9.50 -8.21 32.88
N SER A 62 10.00 -9.11 33.73
CA SER A 62 9.17 -10.12 34.40
C SER A 62 8.07 -9.53 35.31
N GLY A 63 8.35 -8.44 36.03
CA GLY A 63 7.33 -7.75 36.84
C GLY A 63 6.22 -7.17 35.96
N PHE A 64 6.58 -6.47 34.90
CA PHE A 64 5.62 -5.93 33.95
C PHE A 64 4.80 -7.02 33.24
N LEU A 65 5.39 -8.19 32.98
CA LEU A 65 4.69 -9.35 32.43
C LEU A 65 3.64 -9.88 33.41
N GLY A 66 3.91 -9.82 34.73
CA GLY A 66 2.94 -10.14 35.77
C GLY A 66 1.76 -9.16 35.77
N ASP A 67 2.04 -7.84 35.71
CA ASP A 67 1.00 -6.80 35.62
C ASP A 67 0.14 -6.98 34.37
N MET A 68 0.75 -7.37 33.23
CA MET A 68 0.03 -7.70 31.99
C MET A 68 -0.91 -8.90 32.20
N ALA A 69 -0.46 -9.96 32.86
CA ALA A 69 -1.26 -11.15 33.10
C ALA A 69 -2.47 -10.83 34.00
N ASP A 70 -2.27 -10.01 35.01
CA ASP A 70 -3.35 -9.54 35.90
C ASP A 70 -4.34 -8.67 35.12
N PHE A 71 -3.86 -7.71 34.34
CA PHE A 71 -4.74 -6.89 33.46
C PHE A 71 -5.57 -7.74 32.50
N CYS A 72 -4.95 -8.71 31.85
CA CYS A 72 -5.64 -9.59 30.91
C CYS A 72 -6.79 -10.37 31.59
N ARG A 73 -6.57 -10.83 32.82
CA ARG A 73 -7.55 -11.58 33.58
C ARG A 73 -8.71 -10.68 34.02
N ASP A 74 -8.39 -9.46 34.48
CA ASP A 74 -9.38 -8.51 35.00
C ASP A 74 -10.28 -7.91 33.91
N ASN A 75 -9.82 -7.91 32.64
CA ASN A 75 -10.53 -7.33 31.52
C ASN A 75 -10.94 -8.36 30.45
N ASP A 76 -10.92 -9.66 30.73
CA ASP A 76 -11.29 -10.73 29.81
C ASP A 76 -10.61 -10.59 28.43
N VAL A 77 -9.30 -10.28 28.40
CA VAL A 77 -8.53 -10.08 27.18
C VAL A 77 -8.34 -11.38 26.42
N ASP A 78 -8.73 -11.43 25.17
CA ASP A 78 -8.61 -12.59 24.29
C ASP A 78 -7.27 -12.62 23.53
N LEU A 79 -6.62 -11.44 23.33
CA LEU A 79 -5.46 -11.26 22.47
C LEU A 79 -4.50 -10.19 23.01
N ILE A 80 -3.19 -10.47 23.03
CA ILE A 80 -2.16 -9.46 23.26
C ILE A 80 -1.48 -9.15 21.94
N ILE A 81 -1.31 -7.84 21.61
CA ILE A 81 -0.68 -7.39 20.39
C ILE A 81 0.53 -6.53 20.73
N PHE A 82 1.72 -6.96 20.34
CA PHE A 82 2.94 -6.21 20.53
C PHE A 82 3.26 -5.29 19.36
N ASP A 83 3.71 -4.08 19.65
CA ASP A 83 4.11 -3.08 18.64
C ASP A 83 5.44 -3.42 17.93
N ARG A 84 6.16 -4.43 18.40
CA ARG A 84 7.42 -4.92 17.85
C ARG A 84 7.30 -6.35 17.38
N GLU A 85 8.13 -6.73 16.42
CA GLU A 85 8.25 -8.14 16.03
C GLU A 85 8.81 -8.97 17.19
N LEU A 86 8.11 -10.06 17.50
CA LEU A 86 8.49 -10.99 18.55
C LEU A 86 9.21 -12.21 17.98
N SER A 87 10.26 -12.65 18.67
CA SER A 87 10.82 -13.96 18.39
C SER A 87 9.86 -15.08 18.81
N PRO A 88 9.97 -16.29 18.23
CA PRO A 88 9.14 -17.43 18.60
C PRO A 88 9.23 -17.79 20.08
N ILE A 89 10.40 -17.54 20.71
CA ILE A 89 10.63 -17.80 22.12
C ILE A 89 9.92 -16.79 22.98
N GLN A 90 10.01 -15.50 22.64
CA GLN A 90 9.33 -14.43 23.36
C GLN A 90 7.82 -14.63 23.32
N MET A 91 7.25 -14.85 22.13
CA MET A 91 5.81 -15.09 21.98
C MET A 91 5.32 -16.23 22.85
N ARG A 92 6.00 -17.39 22.82
CA ARG A 92 5.65 -18.53 23.65
C ARG A 92 5.75 -18.24 25.15
N ASN A 93 6.82 -17.56 25.58
CA ASN A 93 7.03 -17.26 27.00
C ASN A 93 5.98 -16.27 27.53
N ILE A 94 5.57 -15.31 26.71
CA ILE A 94 4.48 -14.36 27.04
C ILE A 94 3.15 -15.12 27.14
N GLU A 95 2.80 -15.93 26.14
CA GLU A 95 1.60 -16.76 26.17
C GLU A 95 1.54 -17.69 27.38
N GLN A 96 2.67 -18.29 27.76
CA GLN A 96 2.74 -19.15 28.96
C GLN A 96 2.57 -18.39 30.27
N ALA A 97 3.00 -17.13 30.33
CA ALA A 97 2.89 -16.32 31.54
C ALA A 97 1.53 -15.67 31.69
N THR A 98 0.89 -15.29 30.59
CA THR A 98 -0.38 -14.56 30.59
C THR A 98 -1.61 -15.45 30.37
N ASP A 99 -1.40 -16.68 29.87
CA ASP A 99 -2.44 -17.61 29.39
C ASP A 99 -3.34 -16.98 28.27
N VAL A 100 -2.82 -15.95 27.58
CA VAL A 100 -3.51 -15.24 26.49
C VAL A 100 -2.72 -15.39 25.20
N ARG A 101 -3.40 -15.61 24.09
CA ARG A 101 -2.82 -15.63 22.74
C ARG A 101 -2.07 -14.32 22.48
N THR A 102 -0.84 -14.43 21.97
CA THR A 102 -0.02 -13.27 21.70
C THR A 102 0.36 -13.23 20.22
N ILE A 103 0.20 -12.06 19.62
CA ILE A 103 0.68 -11.77 18.25
C ILE A 103 1.54 -10.51 18.27
N ASP A 104 2.25 -10.27 17.18
CA ASP A 104 2.97 -9.02 16.98
C ASP A 104 2.35 -8.19 15.84
N ARG A 105 2.85 -6.97 15.68
CA ARG A 105 2.42 -6.03 14.64
C ARG A 105 2.45 -6.65 13.24
N THR A 106 3.48 -7.47 12.94
CA THR A 106 3.62 -8.15 11.66
C THR A 106 2.47 -9.11 11.38
N MET A 107 2.13 -9.94 12.38
CA MET A 107 1.03 -10.90 12.24
C MET A 107 -0.31 -10.19 12.11
N LEU A 108 -0.52 -9.10 12.85
CA LEU A 108 -1.73 -8.27 12.74
C LEU A 108 -1.89 -7.69 11.32
N ILE A 109 -0.82 -7.12 10.75
CA ILE A 109 -0.84 -6.58 9.38
C ILE A 109 -1.13 -7.69 8.36
N LEU A 110 -0.55 -8.88 8.52
CA LEU A 110 -0.79 -10.02 7.66
C LEU A 110 -2.24 -10.50 7.73
N ASP A 111 -2.88 -10.46 8.90
CA ASP A 111 -4.29 -10.82 9.07
C ASP A 111 -5.21 -9.79 8.40
N ILE A 112 -4.91 -8.49 8.52
CA ILE A 112 -5.63 -7.43 7.79
C ILE A 112 -5.52 -7.65 6.27
N PHE A 113 -4.31 -7.93 5.78
CA PHE A 113 -4.09 -8.19 4.36
C PHE A 113 -4.81 -9.44 3.87
N ALA A 114 -4.89 -10.50 4.68
CA ALA A 114 -5.63 -11.70 4.34
C ALA A 114 -7.13 -11.42 4.14
N GLY A 115 -7.71 -10.56 4.96
CA GLY A 115 -9.09 -10.11 4.83
C GLY A 115 -9.34 -9.18 3.63
N ARG A 116 -8.33 -8.41 3.21
CA ARG A 116 -8.45 -7.41 2.13
C ARG A 116 -8.05 -7.94 0.74
N ALA A 117 -7.29 -9.03 0.65
CA ALA A 117 -6.86 -9.61 -0.62
C ALA A 117 -8.04 -10.15 -1.44
N ARG A 118 -8.41 -9.46 -2.52
CA ARG A 118 -9.49 -9.85 -3.44
C ARG A 118 -8.94 -10.53 -4.68
N SER A 119 -7.84 -10.02 -5.25
CA SER A 119 -7.23 -10.59 -6.43
C SER A 119 -6.53 -11.93 -6.14
N ASN A 120 -6.43 -12.79 -7.16
CA ASN A 120 -5.65 -14.02 -7.03
C ASN A 120 -4.17 -13.72 -6.72
N ALA A 121 -3.61 -12.66 -7.29
CA ALA A 121 -2.24 -12.22 -7.04
C ALA A 121 -2.05 -11.78 -5.57
N GLY A 122 -2.94 -10.93 -5.04
CA GLY A 122 -2.93 -10.49 -3.65
C GLY A 122 -3.02 -11.67 -2.68
N LYS A 123 -3.94 -12.61 -2.91
CA LYS A 123 -4.07 -13.83 -2.09
C LYS A 123 -2.80 -14.67 -2.08
N LEU A 124 -2.16 -14.88 -3.24
CA LEU A 124 -0.90 -15.61 -3.32
C LEU A 124 0.24 -14.90 -2.59
N GLN A 125 0.30 -13.56 -2.66
CA GLN A 125 1.31 -12.76 -1.95
C GLN A 125 1.14 -12.82 -0.44
N VAL A 126 -0.09 -12.66 0.05
CA VAL A 126 -0.40 -12.73 1.48
C VAL A 126 -0.09 -14.13 2.01
N GLU A 127 -0.53 -15.19 1.32
CA GLU A 127 -0.22 -16.58 1.70
C GLU A 127 1.29 -16.82 1.76
N LEU A 128 2.05 -16.34 0.78
CA LEU A 128 3.51 -16.46 0.78
C LEU A 128 4.14 -15.74 1.98
N ALA A 129 3.67 -14.51 2.30
CA ALA A 129 4.16 -13.74 3.44
C ALA A 129 3.86 -14.44 4.77
N GLN A 130 2.62 -14.92 4.95
CA GLN A 130 2.21 -15.67 6.13
C GLN A 130 3.06 -16.94 6.33
N LEU A 131 3.27 -17.71 5.28
CA LEU A 131 4.08 -18.94 5.36
C LEU A 131 5.56 -18.64 5.67
N LYS A 132 6.15 -17.61 5.06
CA LYS A 132 7.52 -17.16 5.37
C LYS A 132 7.64 -16.71 6.82
N TYR A 133 6.65 -15.98 7.34
CA TYR A 133 6.60 -15.51 8.72
C TYR A 133 6.42 -16.66 9.72
N MET A 134 5.55 -17.62 9.42
CA MET A 134 5.26 -18.77 10.28
C MET A 134 6.36 -19.81 10.30
N LEU A 135 7.11 -19.98 9.20
CA LEU A 135 8.11 -21.04 9.03
C LEU A 135 9.17 -21.10 10.17
N PRO A 136 9.83 -19.97 10.57
CA PRO A 136 10.75 -20.00 11.70
C PRO A 136 10.06 -20.24 13.06
N ARG A 137 8.76 -19.91 13.15
CA ARG A 137 7.95 -20.02 14.37
C ARG A 137 7.47 -21.45 14.64
N LEU A 138 7.43 -22.32 13.64
CA LEU A 138 7.10 -23.74 13.80
C LEU A 138 8.19 -24.55 14.54
N THR A 139 9.42 -24.06 14.57
CA THR A 139 10.52 -24.78 15.25
C THR A 139 10.38 -24.82 16.77
N GLY A 140 9.63 -23.88 17.39
CA GLY A 140 9.43 -23.81 18.83
C GLY A 140 8.44 -24.84 19.40
N LYS A 141 7.46 -25.28 18.63
CA LYS A 141 6.46 -26.27 19.11
C LYS A 141 6.96 -27.72 19.15
N GLY A 142 7.98 -28.06 18.36
CA GLY A 142 8.52 -29.41 18.28
C GLY A 142 9.44 -29.82 19.45
N ILE A 143 10.13 -28.85 20.05
CA ILE A 143 11.00 -29.11 21.18
C ILE A 143 10.20 -29.48 22.44
N ALA A 144 9.01 -28.98 22.59
CA ALA A 144 8.12 -29.31 23.69
C ALA A 144 7.51 -30.73 23.57
N MET A 145 7.26 -31.21 22.34
CA MET A 145 6.73 -32.57 22.09
C MET A 145 7.80 -33.64 22.06
N SER A 146 9.06 -33.34 21.70
CA SER A 146 10.15 -34.31 21.67
C SER A 146 10.69 -34.67 23.07
N ARG A 147 10.42 -33.86 24.11
CA ARG A 147 10.80 -34.16 25.49
C ARG A 147 9.92 -35.20 26.19
N LEU A 148 8.77 -35.55 25.60
CA LEU A 148 7.82 -36.50 26.19
C LEU A 148 7.99 -37.99 25.77
N GLY A 149 8.93 -38.28 24.85
CA GLY A 149 9.10 -39.64 24.35
C GLY A 149 10.51 -39.90 23.84
N GLY A 150 11.45 -40.15 24.70
CA GLY A 150 12.73 -40.39 24.14
C GLY A 150 13.72 -41.24 24.89
N GLY A 151 13.96 -42.44 24.44
CA GLY A 151 15.23 -43.18 24.63
C GLY A 151 16.25 -42.74 23.58
N ILE A 152 17.54 -42.85 23.93
CA ILE A 152 18.69 -42.61 23.07
C ILE A 152 18.56 -43.42 21.78
N GLY A 153 18.37 -42.75 20.62
CA GLY A 153 18.48 -43.41 19.29
C GLY A 153 17.20 -43.64 18.51
N THR A 154 16.01 -43.25 19.02
CA THR A 154 14.75 -43.34 18.25
C THR A 154 14.27 -41.96 17.84
N ARG A 155 14.17 -41.68 16.51
CA ARG A 155 13.44 -40.52 15.96
C ARG A 155 12.00 -40.62 16.43
N GLY A 156 11.61 -39.76 17.38
CA GLY A 156 10.24 -39.74 17.90
C GLY A 156 9.23 -39.33 16.85
N PRO A 157 7.94 -39.81 16.90
CA PRO A 157 6.90 -39.47 15.95
C PRO A 157 6.59 -37.94 15.87
N GLY A 158 6.99 -37.14 16.89
CA GLY A 158 6.87 -35.69 16.87
C GLY A 158 7.92 -34.98 16.03
N GLU A 159 9.11 -35.51 15.93
CA GLU A 159 10.21 -34.95 15.12
C GLU A 159 9.94 -35.15 13.61
N THR A 160 9.43 -36.31 13.23
CA THR A 160 9.02 -36.62 11.85
C THR A 160 7.82 -35.78 11.39
N LYS A 161 6.88 -35.49 12.28
CA LYS A 161 5.72 -34.66 11.94
C LYS A 161 6.13 -33.21 11.64
N LEU A 162 6.96 -32.62 12.49
CA LEU A 162 7.50 -31.28 12.29
C LEU A 162 8.33 -31.12 11.02
N GLU A 163 9.19 -32.10 10.76
CA GLU A 163 10.00 -32.11 9.54
C GLU A 163 9.12 -32.28 8.29
N THR A 164 8.08 -33.09 8.39
CA THR A 164 7.09 -33.23 7.33
C THR A 164 6.32 -31.94 7.09
N ASP A 165 5.85 -31.28 8.15
CA ASP A 165 5.12 -30.01 8.07
C ASP A 165 6.02 -28.91 7.48
N ARG A 166 7.29 -28.79 7.92
CA ARG A 166 8.26 -27.86 7.34
C ARG A 166 8.48 -28.12 5.86
N ARG A 167 8.60 -29.38 5.46
CA ARG A 167 8.79 -29.77 4.05
C ARG A 167 7.57 -29.42 3.21
N HIS A 168 6.35 -29.59 3.74
CA HIS A 168 5.12 -29.17 3.09
C HIS A 168 5.06 -27.67 2.90
N ILE A 169 5.41 -26.88 3.92
CA ILE A 169 5.45 -25.42 3.85
C ILE A 169 6.50 -24.93 2.84
N HIS A 170 7.71 -25.51 2.85
CA HIS A 170 8.72 -25.17 1.84
C HIS A 170 8.23 -25.41 0.42
N ARG A 171 7.65 -26.58 0.13
CA ARG A 171 7.06 -26.88 -1.18
C ARG A 171 5.95 -25.90 -1.55
N ARG A 172 5.13 -25.51 -0.58
CA ARG A 172 4.06 -24.53 -0.82
C ARG A 172 4.64 -23.16 -1.14
N ILE A 173 5.66 -22.71 -0.40
CA ILE A 173 6.39 -21.47 -0.66
C ILE A 173 6.97 -21.47 -2.08
N ASP A 174 7.61 -22.55 -2.52
CA ASP A 174 8.19 -22.64 -3.86
C ASP A 174 7.10 -22.58 -4.94
N THR A 175 6.01 -23.33 -4.75
CA THR A 175 4.85 -23.26 -5.67
C THR A 175 4.25 -21.85 -5.77
N LEU A 176 4.18 -21.12 -4.64
CA LEU A 176 3.66 -19.75 -4.62
C LEU A 176 4.60 -18.77 -5.34
N LYS A 177 5.91 -18.92 -5.15
CA LYS A 177 6.91 -18.12 -5.87
C LYS A 177 6.82 -18.30 -7.39
N ASP A 178 6.67 -19.55 -7.84
CA ASP A 178 6.51 -19.85 -9.27
C ASP A 178 5.26 -19.19 -9.86
N LYS A 179 4.12 -19.30 -9.17
CA LYS A 179 2.88 -18.65 -9.58
C LYS A 179 3.00 -17.11 -9.60
N LEU A 180 3.64 -16.52 -8.59
CA LEU A 180 3.86 -15.07 -8.55
C LEU A 180 4.80 -14.60 -9.65
N THR A 181 5.79 -15.41 -10.03
CA THR A 181 6.68 -15.13 -11.16
C THR A 181 5.90 -15.06 -12.47
N GLU A 182 4.94 -15.97 -12.69
CA GLU A 182 4.09 -15.92 -13.88
C GLU A 182 3.16 -14.69 -13.89
N VAL A 183 2.57 -14.32 -12.74
CA VAL A 183 1.79 -13.10 -12.60
C VAL A 183 2.64 -11.86 -12.91
N ALA A 184 3.88 -11.79 -12.41
CA ALA A 184 4.81 -10.70 -12.69
C ALA A 184 5.12 -10.58 -14.21
N ARG A 185 5.32 -11.71 -14.91
CA ARG A 185 5.52 -11.73 -16.36
C ARG A 185 4.30 -11.21 -17.13
N GLN A 186 3.09 -11.59 -16.72
CA GLN A 186 1.86 -11.09 -17.33
C GLN A 186 1.71 -9.58 -17.14
N ARG A 187 1.96 -9.06 -15.93
CA ARG A 187 1.95 -7.62 -15.64
C ARG A 187 3.00 -6.86 -16.48
N SER A 188 4.23 -7.41 -16.59
CA SER A 188 5.27 -6.80 -17.45
C SER A 188 4.83 -6.67 -18.90
N ARG A 189 4.23 -7.72 -19.49
CA ARG A 189 3.70 -7.66 -20.86
C ARG A 189 2.60 -6.63 -21.05
N GLN A 190 1.71 -6.48 -20.05
CA GLN A 190 0.66 -5.46 -20.09
C GLN A 190 1.25 -4.05 -20.01
N ARG A 191 2.27 -3.84 -19.15
CA ARG A 191 3.00 -2.56 -19.06
C ARG A 191 3.69 -2.20 -20.38
N GLU A 192 4.39 -3.16 -21.00
CA GLU A 192 5.04 -2.93 -22.28
C GLU A 192 4.05 -2.57 -23.39
N ARG A 193 2.84 -3.12 -23.37
CA ARG A 193 1.77 -2.71 -24.30
C ARG A 193 1.34 -1.28 -24.03
N ARG A 194 1.01 -0.91 -22.77
CA ARG A 194 0.63 0.46 -22.40
C ARG A 194 1.70 1.48 -22.81
N LYS A 195 2.98 1.14 -22.57
CA LYS A 195 4.10 2.00 -22.95
C LYS A 195 4.20 2.19 -24.47
N ARG A 196 3.97 1.12 -25.25
CA ARG A 196 3.92 1.21 -26.72
C ARG A 196 2.74 2.02 -27.22
N ASP A 197 1.62 1.92 -26.52
CA ASP A 197 0.40 2.66 -26.83
C ASP A 197 0.47 4.13 -26.33
N GLY A 198 1.61 4.55 -25.75
CA GLY A 198 1.84 5.92 -25.27
C GLY A 198 1.00 6.31 -24.05
N VAL A 199 0.46 5.32 -23.30
CA VAL A 199 -0.35 5.60 -22.11
C VAL A 199 0.56 5.92 -20.94
N VAL A 200 0.49 7.16 -20.45
CA VAL A 200 1.21 7.60 -19.25
C VAL A 200 0.52 7.06 -18.00
N THR A 201 1.32 6.50 -17.10
CA THR A 201 0.83 5.95 -15.83
C THR A 201 1.20 6.86 -14.67
N VAL A 202 0.21 7.20 -13.84
CA VAL A 202 0.34 8.02 -12.64
C VAL A 202 0.01 7.15 -11.42
N ALA A 203 0.99 6.90 -10.56
CA ALA A 203 0.77 6.13 -9.34
C ALA A 203 0.38 7.04 -8.17
N ILE A 204 -0.64 6.64 -7.42
CA ILE A 204 -1.04 7.30 -6.19
C ILE A 204 -0.41 6.52 -5.04
N VAL A 205 0.54 7.14 -4.35
CA VAL A 205 1.22 6.58 -3.18
C VAL A 205 0.98 7.48 -1.97
N GLY A 206 1.32 7.01 -0.79
CA GLY A 206 1.23 7.78 0.43
C GLY A 206 0.91 6.89 1.62
N TYR A 207 0.91 7.49 2.78
CA TYR A 207 0.66 6.81 4.04
C TYR A 207 -0.75 6.19 4.08
N THR A 208 -0.95 5.17 4.92
CA THR A 208 -2.30 4.61 5.16
C THR A 208 -3.24 5.72 5.62
N ASN A 209 -4.51 5.63 5.21
CA ASN A 209 -5.55 6.62 5.52
C ASN A 209 -5.26 8.07 5.04
N ALA A 210 -4.29 8.29 4.14
CA ALA A 210 -4.05 9.62 3.54
C ALA A 210 -5.13 10.05 2.53
N GLY A 211 -6.08 9.17 2.19
CA GLY A 211 -7.18 9.46 1.28
C GLY A 211 -6.90 9.11 -0.19
N LYS A 212 -5.97 8.19 -0.47
CA LYS A 212 -5.59 7.75 -1.83
C LYS A 212 -6.77 7.21 -2.63
N SER A 213 -7.50 6.25 -2.08
CA SER A 213 -8.65 5.63 -2.75
C SER A 213 -9.83 6.60 -2.89
N THR A 214 -9.99 7.53 -1.93
CA THR A 214 -10.97 8.62 -2.02
C THR A 214 -10.61 9.54 -3.20
N LEU A 215 -9.33 9.90 -3.34
CA LEU A 215 -8.84 10.72 -4.46
C LEU A 215 -9.06 10.02 -5.81
N LEU A 216 -8.72 8.72 -5.91
CA LEU A 216 -8.97 7.95 -7.13
C LEU A 216 -10.46 7.96 -7.50
N ASN A 217 -11.34 7.71 -6.52
CA ASN A 217 -12.80 7.71 -6.74
C ASN A 217 -13.31 9.07 -7.18
N ALA A 218 -12.86 10.14 -6.51
CA ALA A 218 -13.31 11.49 -6.80
C ALA A 218 -12.87 11.98 -8.20
N LEU A 219 -11.71 11.51 -8.68
CA LEU A 219 -11.20 11.87 -10.02
C LEU A 219 -11.78 11.00 -11.15
N THR A 220 -12.27 9.78 -10.85
CA THR A 220 -12.58 8.78 -11.91
C THR A 220 -13.95 8.11 -11.78
N ASP A 221 -14.79 8.51 -10.82
CA ASP A 221 -16.07 7.85 -10.51
C ASP A 221 -15.95 6.31 -10.34
N ALA A 222 -14.82 5.86 -9.84
CA ALA A 222 -14.40 4.46 -9.90
C ALA A 222 -15.16 3.53 -8.94
N GLY A 223 -15.88 4.06 -7.94
CA GLY A 223 -16.62 3.27 -6.95
C GLY A 223 -15.74 2.29 -6.15
N VAL A 224 -14.45 2.60 -5.99
CA VAL A 224 -13.53 1.81 -5.15
C VAL A 224 -13.90 1.99 -3.69
N LEU A 225 -13.85 0.91 -2.93
CA LEU A 225 -14.12 0.96 -1.49
C LEU A 225 -13.16 1.95 -0.81
N SER A 226 -13.71 3.06 -0.37
CA SER A 226 -12.98 4.09 0.38
C SER A 226 -13.54 4.06 1.80
N GLU A 227 -12.86 3.33 2.67
CA GLU A 227 -13.18 3.26 4.09
C GLU A 227 -12.15 4.09 4.87
N ASP A 228 -12.58 4.69 5.97
CA ASP A 228 -11.70 5.39 6.92
C ASP A 228 -10.98 4.37 7.82
N MET A 229 -10.26 3.45 7.17
CA MET A 229 -9.56 2.32 7.78
C MET A 229 -8.19 2.16 7.15
N LEU A 230 -7.22 1.70 7.96
CA LEU A 230 -5.88 1.39 7.46
C LEU A 230 -5.93 0.24 6.44
N PHE A 231 -5.11 0.33 5.39
CA PHE A 231 -5.03 -0.68 4.32
C PHE A 231 -6.39 -1.00 3.63
N ALA A 232 -7.20 0.03 3.38
CA ALA A 232 -8.45 -0.13 2.62
C ALA A 232 -8.21 -0.75 1.23
N THR A 233 -7.08 -0.43 0.59
CA THR A 233 -6.65 -0.98 -0.71
C THR A 233 -5.41 -1.84 -0.55
N LEU A 234 -5.48 -3.11 -0.94
CA LEU A 234 -4.34 -4.04 -1.04
C LEU A 234 -4.00 -4.34 -2.51
N ASP A 235 -5.02 -4.56 -3.33
CA ASP A 235 -4.86 -4.83 -4.75
C ASP A 235 -4.82 -3.52 -5.54
N PRO A 236 -3.80 -3.30 -6.41
CA PRO A 236 -3.74 -2.08 -7.22
C PRO A 236 -4.98 -1.95 -8.11
N THR A 237 -5.58 -0.78 -8.09
CA THR A 237 -6.71 -0.44 -8.96
C THR A 237 -6.28 0.60 -9.97
N ALA A 238 -6.44 0.31 -11.27
CA ALA A 238 -6.09 1.21 -12.35
C ALA A 238 -7.35 1.79 -13.01
N ARG A 239 -7.37 3.11 -13.28
CA ARG A 239 -8.47 3.83 -13.95
C ARG A 239 -7.92 4.87 -14.91
N ALA A 240 -8.61 5.03 -16.02
CA ALA A 240 -8.31 6.11 -16.95
C ALA A 240 -8.85 7.44 -16.40
N LEU A 241 -8.06 8.48 -16.54
CA LEU A 241 -8.42 9.86 -16.22
C LEU A 241 -8.15 10.72 -17.44
N GLU A 242 -9.14 11.51 -17.86
CA GLU A 242 -8.99 12.51 -18.90
C GLU A 242 -8.56 13.84 -18.26
N LEU A 243 -7.46 14.40 -18.75
CA LEU A 243 -6.91 15.66 -18.30
C LEU A 243 -7.57 16.83 -19.05
N PRO A 244 -7.52 18.08 -18.53
CA PRO A 244 -8.13 19.25 -19.18
C PRO A 244 -7.66 19.49 -20.61
N SER A 245 -6.41 19.12 -20.94
CA SER A 245 -5.88 19.18 -22.31
C SER A 245 -6.52 18.16 -23.28
N GLY A 246 -7.32 17.19 -22.77
CA GLY A 246 -7.83 16.06 -23.55
C GLY A 246 -6.84 14.88 -23.61
N SER A 247 -5.69 14.96 -22.95
CA SER A 247 -4.79 13.83 -22.78
C SER A 247 -5.38 12.84 -21.79
N SER A 248 -5.19 11.53 -22.02
CA SER A 248 -5.62 10.50 -21.07
C SER A 248 -4.41 9.89 -20.35
N VAL A 249 -4.51 9.77 -19.04
CA VAL A 249 -3.53 9.09 -18.19
C VAL A 249 -4.19 7.95 -17.44
N MET A 250 -3.39 6.98 -16.99
CA MET A 250 -3.87 5.90 -16.16
C MET A 250 -3.47 6.14 -14.71
N LEU A 251 -4.44 6.40 -13.84
CA LEU A 251 -4.24 6.46 -12.41
C LEU A 251 -4.19 5.04 -11.83
N VAL A 252 -3.23 4.79 -10.95
CA VAL A 252 -3.08 3.51 -10.23
C VAL A 252 -3.03 3.78 -8.74
N ASP A 253 -4.04 3.32 -8.00
CA ASP A 253 -4.00 3.32 -6.53
C ASP A 253 -3.11 2.19 -6.03
N THR A 254 -2.34 2.46 -4.97
CA THR A 254 -1.40 1.51 -4.40
C THR A 254 -1.69 1.26 -2.92
N VAL A 255 -1.04 0.25 -2.37
CA VAL A 255 -1.09 -0.03 -0.93
C VAL A 255 -0.54 1.15 -0.15
N GLY A 256 -1.22 1.53 0.95
CA GLY A 256 -0.73 2.57 1.85
C GLY A 256 0.53 2.15 2.61
N PHE A 257 1.44 3.10 2.80
CA PHE A 257 2.62 2.91 3.64
C PHE A 257 2.25 3.02 5.12
N ILE A 258 3.07 2.41 5.96
CA ILE A 258 2.92 2.39 7.41
C ILE A 258 4.30 2.44 8.04
N ARG A 259 4.39 2.95 9.28
CA ARG A 259 5.64 2.93 10.05
C ARG A 259 6.06 1.50 10.35
N ARG A 260 7.37 1.30 10.48
CA ARG A 260 7.96 0.01 10.89
C ARG A 260 7.44 -1.18 10.07
N LEU A 261 7.25 -0.97 8.76
CA LEU A 261 6.86 -2.07 7.87
C LEU A 261 7.99 -3.11 7.85
N PRO A 262 7.74 -4.36 8.28
CA PRO A 262 8.76 -5.40 8.32
C PRO A 262 9.36 -5.67 6.93
N HIS A 263 10.68 -5.82 6.85
CA HIS A 263 11.39 -6.03 5.57
C HIS A 263 10.86 -7.20 4.76
N HIS A 264 10.46 -8.29 5.42
CA HIS A 264 9.89 -9.44 4.72
C HIS A 264 8.50 -9.17 4.13
N LEU A 265 7.74 -8.21 4.69
CA LEU A 265 6.50 -7.74 4.08
C LEU A 265 6.78 -6.84 2.87
N ILE A 266 7.81 -5.99 2.93
CA ILE A 266 8.27 -5.20 1.76
C ILE A 266 8.60 -6.15 0.60
N GLU A 267 9.34 -7.24 0.85
CA GLU A 267 9.62 -8.26 -0.19
C GLU A 267 8.34 -8.92 -0.73
N ALA A 268 7.41 -9.30 0.16
CA ALA A 268 6.18 -9.96 -0.24
C ALA A 268 5.29 -9.05 -1.10
N PHE A 269 5.23 -7.74 -0.78
CA PHE A 269 4.43 -6.73 -1.48
C PHE A 269 5.22 -5.93 -2.52
N LYS A 270 6.49 -6.27 -2.75
CA LYS A 270 7.34 -5.61 -3.74
C LYS A 270 6.65 -5.49 -5.09
N SER A 271 5.95 -6.52 -5.55
CA SER A 271 5.25 -6.50 -6.84
C SER A 271 4.04 -5.55 -6.87
N THR A 272 3.45 -5.22 -5.74
CA THR A 272 2.39 -4.22 -5.62
C THR A 272 2.98 -2.81 -5.57
N LEU A 273 4.10 -2.66 -4.86
CA LEU A 273 4.88 -1.42 -4.81
C LEU A 273 5.62 -1.14 -6.12
N GLU A 274 5.96 -2.18 -6.90
CA GLU A 274 6.55 -2.05 -8.24
C GLU A 274 5.66 -1.27 -9.21
N GLU A 275 4.32 -1.28 -9.04
CA GLU A 275 3.43 -0.44 -9.86
C GLU A 275 3.72 1.05 -9.63
N ALA A 276 4.00 1.47 -8.38
CA ALA A 276 4.42 2.83 -8.08
C ALA A 276 5.79 3.15 -8.69
N VAL A 277 6.75 2.22 -8.53
CA VAL A 277 8.12 2.38 -9.06
C VAL A 277 8.15 2.39 -10.60
N GLN A 278 7.21 1.71 -11.25
CA GLN A 278 7.15 1.65 -12.71
C GLN A 278 6.32 2.77 -13.35
N ALA A 279 5.55 3.51 -12.56
CA ALA A 279 4.77 4.65 -13.05
C ALA A 279 5.66 5.76 -13.63
N ASP A 280 5.12 6.56 -14.52
CA ASP A 280 5.83 7.69 -15.14
C ASP A 280 5.82 8.91 -14.21
N ILE A 281 4.75 9.08 -13.42
CA ILE A 281 4.55 10.16 -12.44
C ILE A 281 4.07 9.54 -11.14
N ILE A 282 4.47 10.11 -10.01
CA ILE A 282 4.05 9.68 -8.67
C ILE A 282 3.32 10.83 -7.97
N LEU A 283 2.11 10.57 -7.50
CA LEU A 283 1.37 11.44 -6.59
C LEU A 283 1.61 10.95 -5.15
N ASN A 284 2.40 11.67 -4.38
CA ASN A 284 2.62 11.37 -2.96
C ASN A 284 1.56 12.08 -2.11
N VAL A 285 0.48 11.36 -1.77
CA VAL A 285 -0.67 11.89 -1.04
C VAL A 285 -0.40 11.81 0.47
N CYS A 286 -0.51 12.95 1.12
CA CYS A 286 -0.32 13.10 2.56
C CYS A 286 -1.55 13.72 3.21
N ASP A 287 -1.96 13.20 4.37
CA ASP A 287 -3.01 13.78 5.22
C ASP A 287 -2.42 14.96 6.01
N CYS A 288 -2.65 16.18 5.56
CA CYS A 288 -2.12 17.38 6.18
C CYS A 288 -2.87 17.81 7.46
N SER A 289 -3.96 17.12 7.83
CA SER A 289 -4.65 17.32 9.09
C SER A 289 -4.00 16.55 10.26
N SER A 290 -3.07 15.65 9.95
CA SER A 290 -2.33 14.89 10.97
C SER A 290 -1.18 15.74 11.53
N PRO A 291 -0.98 15.81 12.87
CA PRO A 291 0.13 16.57 13.46
C PRO A 291 1.50 16.03 13.05
N VAL A 292 1.58 14.77 12.64
CA VAL A 292 2.82 14.08 12.22
C VAL A 292 2.95 13.95 10.70
N PHE A 293 2.22 14.74 9.92
CA PHE A 293 2.20 14.60 8.45
C PHE A 293 3.57 14.82 7.79
N ARG A 294 4.44 15.65 8.37
CA ARG A 294 5.80 15.89 7.86
C ARG A 294 6.67 14.63 7.98
N ASP A 295 6.48 13.86 9.06
CA ASP A 295 7.17 12.58 9.25
C ASP A 295 6.64 11.55 8.25
N HIS A 296 5.32 11.51 8.00
CA HIS A 296 4.73 10.65 6.97
C HIS A 296 5.29 10.95 5.58
N LEU A 297 5.46 12.22 5.22
CA LEU A 297 6.11 12.61 3.96
C LEU A 297 7.56 12.13 3.90
N THR A 298 8.31 12.30 4.99
CA THR A 298 9.72 11.89 5.07
C THR A 298 9.85 10.38 4.92
N ILE A 299 9.01 9.60 5.63
CA ILE A 299 8.99 8.13 5.55
C ILE A 299 8.63 7.67 4.14
N THR A 300 7.60 8.27 3.53
CA THR A 300 7.16 7.91 2.18
C THR A 300 8.25 8.20 1.15
N ASN A 301 8.88 9.37 1.20
CA ASN A 301 9.95 9.74 0.28
C ASN A 301 11.15 8.80 0.40
N LYS A 302 11.59 8.50 1.64
CA LYS A 302 12.68 7.55 1.89
C LYS A 302 12.36 6.16 1.32
N LEU A 303 11.14 5.68 1.51
CA LEU A 303 10.72 4.38 1.00
C LEU A 303 10.67 4.36 -0.53
N LEU A 304 10.22 5.44 -1.18
CA LEU A 304 10.26 5.59 -2.64
C LEU A 304 11.69 5.55 -3.19
N GLU A 305 12.65 6.17 -2.49
CA GLU A 305 14.07 6.11 -2.83
C GLU A 305 14.61 4.67 -2.71
N GLU A 306 14.32 3.99 -1.58
CA GLU A 306 14.74 2.59 -1.34
C GLU A 306 14.15 1.62 -2.38
N LEU A 307 12.95 1.89 -2.87
CA LEU A 307 12.30 1.11 -3.93
C LEU A 307 12.84 1.42 -5.33
N GLY A 308 13.67 2.45 -5.49
CA GLY A 308 14.29 2.83 -6.76
C GLY A 308 13.44 3.76 -7.63
N ALA A 309 12.55 4.55 -7.03
CA ALA A 309 11.76 5.57 -7.73
C ALA A 309 12.54 6.88 -7.98
N SER A 310 13.83 6.93 -7.63
CA SER A 310 14.68 8.12 -7.82
C SER A 310 14.70 8.59 -9.27
N GLY A 311 14.59 9.91 -9.47
CA GLY A 311 14.62 10.54 -10.79
C GLY A 311 13.27 10.61 -11.52
N LYS A 312 12.18 10.18 -10.89
CA LYS A 312 10.83 10.36 -11.42
C LYS A 312 10.19 11.64 -10.91
N PRO A 313 9.28 12.27 -11.67
CA PRO A 313 8.45 13.35 -11.16
C PRO A 313 7.60 12.86 -9.98
N VAL A 314 7.79 13.46 -8.80
CA VAL A 314 6.98 13.24 -7.61
C VAL A 314 6.23 14.52 -7.29
N ILE A 315 4.90 14.45 -7.33
CA ILE A 315 4.02 15.56 -6.97
C ILE A 315 3.53 15.30 -5.54
N THR A 316 3.91 16.17 -4.62
CA THR A 316 3.37 16.11 -3.24
C THR A 316 1.95 16.66 -3.24
N VAL A 317 1.01 15.87 -2.69
CA VAL A 317 -0.41 16.22 -2.61
C VAL A 317 -0.81 16.30 -1.14
N LEU A 318 -1.08 17.50 -0.67
CA LEU A 318 -1.54 17.77 0.69
C LEU A 318 -3.06 17.65 0.73
N ASN A 319 -3.54 16.49 1.17
CA ASN A 319 -4.97 16.16 1.21
C ASN A 319 -5.58 16.47 2.60
N LYS A 320 -6.89 16.54 2.64
CA LYS A 320 -7.72 16.86 3.82
C LYS A 320 -7.54 18.29 4.31
N VAL A 321 -7.31 19.25 3.41
CA VAL A 321 -7.19 20.68 3.78
C VAL A 321 -8.46 21.24 4.45
N ASP A 322 -9.59 20.58 4.26
CA ASP A 322 -10.86 20.86 4.92
C ASP A 322 -10.84 20.64 6.44
N LYS A 323 -9.83 19.90 6.94
CA LYS A 323 -9.64 19.58 8.36
C LYS A 323 -8.36 20.16 8.93
N ALA A 324 -7.45 20.65 8.08
CA ALA A 324 -6.12 21.11 8.50
C ALA A 324 -6.11 22.59 8.87
N ASP A 325 -5.22 22.96 9.80
CA ASP A 325 -4.94 24.36 10.10
C ASP A 325 -3.99 24.93 9.03
N ALA A 326 -4.35 26.10 8.49
CA ALA A 326 -3.59 26.76 7.43
C ALA A 326 -2.14 27.09 7.86
N ASP A 327 -1.93 27.38 9.14
CA ASP A 327 -0.62 27.71 9.70
C ASP A 327 0.30 26.49 9.78
N GLU A 328 -0.26 25.29 10.03
CA GLU A 328 0.51 24.04 10.09
C GLU A 328 1.05 23.59 8.73
N ILE A 329 0.33 23.92 7.65
CA ILE A 329 0.69 23.57 6.28
C ILE A 329 1.68 24.58 5.67
N CYS A 330 1.87 25.73 6.34
CA CYS A 330 2.73 26.78 5.83
C CYS A 330 4.18 26.31 5.65
N GLY A 331 4.75 26.64 4.47
CA GLY A 331 6.13 26.29 4.12
C GLY A 331 6.34 24.86 3.60
N VAL A 332 5.28 24.06 3.40
CA VAL A 332 5.39 22.76 2.71
C VAL A 332 4.96 22.94 1.25
N GLU A 333 5.87 22.61 0.33
CA GLU A 333 5.59 22.62 -1.10
C GLU A 333 4.68 21.43 -1.47
N GLY A 334 3.62 21.68 -2.20
CA GLY A 334 2.70 20.66 -2.68
C GLY A 334 1.36 21.24 -3.12
N VAL A 335 0.60 20.42 -3.82
CA VAL A 335 -0.76 20.75 -4.26
C VAL A 335 -1.72 20.50 -3.12
N ARG A 336 -2.50 21.49 -2.74
CA ARG A 336 -3.46 21.42 -1.63
C ARG A 336 -4.81 21.00 -2.15
N ILE A 337 -5.38 19.92 -1.57
CA ILE A 337 -6.67 19.38 -2.00
C ILE A 337 -7.54 18.93 -0.81
N SER A 338 -8.84 18.87 -1.06
CA SER A 338 -9.75 18.03 -0.30
C SER A 338 -10.36 16.99 -1.23
N ALA A 339 -9.88 15.76 -1.16
CA ALA A 339 -10.41 14.67 -1.98
C ALA A 339 -11.89 14.38 -1.69
N LYS A 340 -12.37 14.74 -0.48
CA LYS A 340 -13.76 14.60 -0.07
C LYS A 340 -14.67 15.63 -0.72
N ASN A 341 -14.20 16.86 -0.84
CA ASN A 341 -15.00 18.00 -1.29
C ASN A 341 -14.74 18.37 -2.76
N GLY A 342 -13.71 17.76 -3.40
CA GLY A 342 -13.30 18.10 -4.77
C GLY A 342 -12.49 19.39 -4.88
N GLU A 343 -12.05 19.97 -3.75
CA GLU A 343 -11.30 21.21 -3.73
C GLU A 343 -9.86 20.98 -4.22
N GLY A 344 -9.33 21.93 -5.03
CA GLY A 344 -7.96 21.93 -5.52
C GLY A 344 -7.68 20.95 -6.67
N PHE A 345 -8.67 20.29 -7.23
CA PHE A 345 -8.49 19.31 -8.31
C PHE A 345 -7.94 19.94 -9.60
N ASP A 346 -8.38 21.14 -9.96
CA ASP A 346 -7.85 21.83 -11.14
C ASP A 346 -6.35 22.03 -11.05
N SER A 347 -5.85 22.47 -9.88
CA SER A 347 -4.41 22.64 -9.64
C SER A 347 -3.66 21.31 -9.65
N LEU A 348 -4.29 20.23 -9.17
CA LEU A 348 -3.72 18.89 -9.21
C LEU A 348 -3.60 18.38 -10.64
N LEU A 349 -4.64 18.53 -11.44
CA LEU A 349 -4.65 18.11 -12.84
C LEU A 349 -3.64 18.92 -13.67
N GLU A 350 -3.53 20.23 -13.44
CA GLU A 350 -2.50 21.07 -14.06
C GLU A 350 -1.08 20.62 -13.66
N ALA A 351 -0.85 20.30 -12.38
CA ALA A 351 0.45 19.79 -11.94
C ALA A 351 0.81 18.44 -12.60
N VAL A 352 -0.18 17.56 -12.79
CA VAL A 352 0.00 16.29 -13.53
C VAL A 352 0.33 16.55 -14.99
N GLU A 353 -0.40 17.48 -15.65
CA GLU A 353 -0.12 17.84 -17.05
C GLU A 353 1.28 18.39 -17.24
N ASN A 354 1.73 19.27 -16.34
CA ASN A 354 3.06 19.85 -16.39
C ASN A 354 4.18 18.80 -16.18
N ALA A 355 3.88 17.70 -15.49
CA ALA A 355 4.81 16.60 -15.24
C ALA A 355 4.81 15.52 -16.33
N LEU A 356 3.93 15.61 -17.34
CA LEU A 356 3.88 14.61 -18.43
C LEU A 356 5.21 14.56 -19.19
N PRO A 357 5.72 13.36 -19.48
CA PRO A 357 7.01 13.18 -20.20
C PRO A 357 6.95 13.71 -21.63
N VAL A 358 5.77 13.76 -22.23
CA VAL A 358 5.50 14.37 -23.51
C VAL A 358 4.28 15.26 -23.37
N GLN A 359 4.51 16.56 -23.39
CA GLN A 359 3.40 17.51 -23.39
C GLN A 359 2.68 17.44 -24.72
N LYS A 360 1.36 17.22 -24.67
CA LYS A 360 0.48 17.27 -25.84
C LYS A 360 -0.39 18.54 -25.76
N ALA A 361 -0.61 19.14 -26.89
CA ALA A 361 -1.49 20.30 -27.01
C ALA A 361 -2.67 19.94 -27.93
N ARG A 362 -3.87 20.33 -27.51
CA ARG A 362 -5.04 20.29 -28.38
C ARG A 362 -5.00 21.52 -29.29
N VAL A 363 -4.95 21.25 -30.58
CA VAL A 363 -4.83 22.29 -31.61
C VAL A 363 -5.83 22.05 -32.72
N ARG A 364 -6.25 23.15 -33.35
CA ARG A 364 -6.97 23.11 -34.62
C ARG A 364 -5.98 23.39 -35.74
N LEU A 365 -5.94 22.47 -36.70
CA LEU A 365 -5.05 22.54 -37.84
C LEU A 365 -5.88 22.58 -39.11
N PHE A 366 -5.53 23.51 -40.01
CA PHE A 366 -6.12 23.61 -41.32
C PHE A 366 -5.11 23.23 -42.39
N PHE A 367 -5.40 22.17 -43.16
CA PHE A 367 -4.57 21.72 -44.26
C PHE A 367 -5.24 22.04 -45.61
N PRO A 368 -4.67 22.96 -46.43
CA PRO A 368 -5.12 23.16 -47.80
C PRO A 368 -5.05 21.85 -48.60
N PHE A 369 -5.93 21.66 -49.56
CA PHE A 369 -5.96 20.43 -50.38
C PHE A 369 -4.61 20.10 -51.03
N ALA A 370 -3.81 21.10 -51.39
CA ALA A 370 -2.46 20.90 -51.95
C ALA A 370 -1.46 20.28 -50.98
N GLU A 371 -1.72 20.41 -49.67
CA GLU A 371 -0.81 20.00 -48.59
C GLU A 371 -1.43 18.95 -47.65
N MET A 372 -2.46 18.25 -48.09
CA MET A 372 -3.15 17.23 -47.29
C MET A 372 -2.24 16.09 -46.79
N GLY A 373 -1.10 15.85 -47.46
CA GLY A 373 -0.13 14.84 -46.99
C GLY A 373 0.39 15.10 -45.58
N GLN A 374 0.37 16.36 -45.12
CA GLN A 374 0.79 16.69 -43.75
C GLN A 374 -0.21 16.18 -42.67
N SER A 375 -1.49 15.99 -43.03
CA SER A 375 -2.50 15.43 -42.13
C SER A 375 -2.19 14.00 -41.71
N ALA A 376 -1.43 13.24 -42.51
CA ALA A 376 -0.98 11.91 -42.16
C ALA A 376 -0.12 11.89 -40.89
N MET A 377 0.73 12.93 -40.70
CA MET A 377 1.58 13.05 -39.52
C MET A 377 0.72 13.24 -38.24
N VAL A 378 -0.42 13.91 -38.33
CA VAL A 378 -1.37 14.07 -37.21
C VAL A 378 -2.03 12.73 -36.90
N ARG A 379 -2.43 11.96 -37.89
CA ARG A 379 -3.05 10.64 -37.68
C ARG A 379 -2.08 9.59 -37.15
N GLU A 380 -0.79 9.69 -37.48
CA GLU A 380 0.26 8.78 -36.98
C GLU A 380 0.71 9.12 -35.56
N ASN A 381 0.82 10.42 -35.20
CA ASN A 381 1.46 10.85 -33.96
C ASN A 381 0.49 11.54 -32.97
N GLY A 382 -0.80 11.67 -33.32
CA GLY A 382 -1.80 12.39 -32.54
C GLY A 382 -3.12 11.61 -32.36
N THR A 383 -4.01 12.23 -31.61
CA THR A 383 -5.41 11.79 -31.47
C THR A 383 -6.28 12.80 -32.18
N VAL A 384 -7.07 12.37 -33.17
CA VAL A 384 -7.98 13.23 -33.92
C VAL A 384 -9.36 13.15 -33.29
N PHE A 385 -9.91 14.27 -32.86
CA PHE A 385 -11.27 14.39 -32.30
C PHE A 385 -12.32 14.64 -33.37
N SER A 386 -12.01 15.51 -34.37
CA SER A 386 -12.90 15.75 -35.51
C SER A 386 -12.11 16.11 -36.76
N GLU A 387 -12.68 15.73 -37.92
CA GLU A 387 -12.20 16.09 -39.23
C GLU A 387 -13.39 16.71 -40.02
N GLU A 388 -13.19 17.88 -40.57
CA GLU A 388 -14.20 18.58 -41.36
C GLU A 388 -13.60 19.05 -42.69
N TYR A 389 -14.18 18.58 -43.78
CA TYR A 389 -13.80 19.02 -45.12
C TYR A 389 -14.52 20.33 -45.45
N THR A 390 -13.76 21.38 -45.63
CA THR A 390 -14.22 22.67 -46.10
C THR A 390 -13.98 22.87 -47.60
N ASP A 391 -14.50 23.94 -48.21
CA ASP A 391 -14.29 24.21 -49.64
C ASP A 391 -12.80 24.38 -50.01
N ASN A 392 -11.93 24.74 -49.06
CA ASN A 392 -10.52 25.06 -49.29
C ASN A 392 -9.51 24.05 -48.69
N GLY A 393 -9.96 23.06 -47.95
CA GLY A 393 -9.06 22.10 -47.27
C GLY A 393 -9.73 21.31 -46.16
N LEU A 394 -8.91 20.67 -45.35
CA LEU A 394 -9.28 19.83 -44.20
C LEU A 394 -8.99 20.57 -42.90
N LEU A 395 -10.02 20.76 -42.10
CA LEU A 395 -9.91 21.24 -40.71
C LEU A 395 -9.89 20.03 -39.78
N MET A 396 -8.88 19.96 -38.90
CA MET A 396 -8.72 18.90 -37.92
C MET A 396 -8.64 19.47 -36.51
N ASP A 397 -9.47 18.98 -35.59
CA ASP A 397 -9.31 19.19 -34.13
C ASP A 397 -8.59 17.98 -33.58
N CYS A 398 -7.39 18.18 -33.07
CA CYS A 398 -6.51 17.05 -32.68
C CYS A 398 -5.63 17.38 -31.49
N LEU A 399 -5.19 16.33 -30.82
CA LEU A 399 -4.22 16.37 -29.74
C LEU A 399 -2.90 15.82 -30.28
N ILE A 400 -1.87 16.66 -30.36
CA ILE A 400 -0.53 16.30 -30.86
C ILE A 400 0.53 16.71 -29.86
N ASP A 401 1.68 16.02 -29.91
CA ASP A 401 2.83 16.39 -29.10
C ASP A 401 3.39 17.77 -29.52
N THR A 402 4.06 18.44 -28.59
CA THR A 402 4.59 19.79 -28.80
C THR A 402 5.60 19.86 -29.95
N ILE A 403 6.31 18.78 -30.24
CA ILE A 403 7.28 18.71 -31.34
C ILE A 403 6.53 18.70 -32.67
N THR A 404 5.49 17.87 -32.77
CA THR A 404 4.63 17.80 -33.96
C THR A 404 3.85 19.10 -34.13
N ALA A 405 3.33 19.71 -33.04
CA ALA A 405 2.67 21.00 -33.06
C ALA A 405 3.60 22.12 -33.59
N GLN A 406 4.87 22.09 -33.18
CA GLN A 406 5.86 23.06 -33.62
C GLN A 406 6.21 22.89 -35.12
N ARG A 407 6.26 21.64 -35.60
CA ARG A 407 6.44 21.36 -37.05
C ARG A 407 5.25 21.80 -37.89
N LEU A 408 4.05 21.68 -37.35
CA LEU A 408 2.81 22.02 -38.00
C LEU A 408 2.31 23.46 -37.68
N LYS A 409 3.18 24.30 -37.08
CA LYS A 409 2.83 25.68 -36.67
C LYS A 409 2.22 26.53 -37.79
N GLY A 410 2.61 26.29 -39.02
CA GLY A 410 2.06 27.00 -40.19
C GLY A 410 0.60 26.68 -40.53
N TYR A 411 0.06 25.60 -39.94
CA TYR A 411 -1.31 25.14 -40.18
C TYR A 411 -2.24 25.41 -38.98
N LEU A 412 -1.73 26.01 -37.88
CA LEU A 412 -2.55 26.40 -36.73
C LEU A 412 -3.58 27.48 -37.10
N GLN A 413 -4.83 27.28 -36.62
CA GLN A 413 -5.93 28.22 -36.68
C GLN A 413 -6.16 28.90 -35.35
#